data_9275a96b4fdcd18a3f13142ef87103c6
#
_entry.id   9275a96b4fdcd18a3f13142ef87103c6
#
_cell.length_a   1.000
_cell.length_b   1.000
_cell.length_c   1.000
_cell.angle_alpha   90.00
_cell.angle_beta   90.00
_cell.angle_gamma   90.00
#
_symmetry.space_group_name_H-M   'P 1'
#
loop_
_entity.id
_entity.type
_entity.pdbx_description
1 polymer ?
#
loop_
_entity_poly.entity_id
_entity_poly.type
_entity_poly.pdbx_seq_one_letter_code
_entity_poly.pdbx_strand_id
1 'polypeptide(L)'
;ARSDFVLPLPGALDDLQAAPLLCAGIIGFRSLRVAGVEAGDRVGLFGFGASAHLALPVMQSWNCEVFVSTRGASHRRLAVSLGATWVGDDKHPPPVALDRAITFAPSGDVVVAALASLRKGGVVAINAIHLDRIPEFDYDRLLWGERQIRSVTNMTRADAREFLQIASAIGLRPSVT
;
A
#
# COMPACT_ATOMS: atom_id res chain seq x y z
N ALA A 1 20.97 17.58 -11.78
CA ALA A 1 20.87 16.33 -10.99
C ALA A 1 22.07 15.42 -11.31
N ARG A 2 22.46 14.57 -10.34
CA ARG A 2 23.51 13.57 -10.61
C ARG A 2 22.91 12.49 -11.52
N SER A 3 23.69 12.04 -12.51
CA SER A 3 23.23 11.08 -13.52
C SER A 3 22.77 9.74 -12.95
N ASP A 4 23.34 9.33 -11.82
CA ASP A 4 22.99 8.09 -11.12
C ASP A 4 21.58 8.15 -10.42
N PHE A 5 20.96 9.33 -10.39
CA PHE A 5 19.58 9.54 -9.89
C PHE A 5 18.59 9.86 -11.02
N VAL A 6 19.01 9.81 -12.26
CA VAL A 6 18.12 9.95 -13.42
C VAL A 6 17.65 8.56 -13.83
N LEU A 7 16.32 8.41 -13.99
CA LEU A 7 15.71 7.17 -14.41
C LEU A 7 14.98 7.39 -15.74
N PRO A 8 15.13 6.49 -16.71
CA PRO A 8 14.33 6.55 -17.92
C PRO A 8 12.86 6.29 -17.57
N LEU A 9 11.97 7.12 -18.11
CA LEU A 9 10.54 6.90 -18.00
C LEU A 9 10.07 5.92 -19.07
N PRO A 10 9.03 5.10 -18.78
CA PRO A 10 8.38 4.28 -19.80
C PRO A 10 7.85 5.15 -20.94
N GLY A 11 8.24 4.87 -22.20
CA GLY A 11 7.91 5.71 -23.35
C GLY A 11 6.44 5.82 -23.73
N ALA A 12 5.56 5.05 -23.06
CA ALA A 12 4.12 5.09 -23.29
C ALA A 12 3.36 6.07 -22.35
N LEU A 13 4.07 6.74 -21.43
CA LEU A 13 3.50 7.69 -20.48
C LEU A 13 3.83 9.12 -20.90
N ASP A 14 2.84 10.00 -20.84
CA ASP A 14 3.08 11.43 -20.87
C ASP A 14 3.59 11.94 -19.51
N ASP A 15 4.05 13.19 -19.46
CA ASP A 15 4.65 13.78 -18.25
C ASP A 15 3.66 13.85 -17.08
N LEU A 16 2.37 14.09 -17.36
CA LEU A 16 1.33 14.15 -16.33
C LEU A 16 1.08 12.77 -15.70
N GLN A 17 1.12 11.73 -16.51
CA GLN A 17 0.98 10.35 -16.05
C GLN A 17 2.25 9.85 -15.34
N ALA A 18 3.43 10.29 -15.79
CA ALA A 18 4.71 9.89 -15.20
C ALA A 18 4.96 10.52 -13.83
N ALA A 19 4.58 11.77 -13.62
CA ALA A 19 4.89 12.51 -12.40
C ALA A 19 4.42 11.82 -11.10
N PRO A 20 3.18 11.30 -10.97
CA PRO A 20 2.74 10.60 -9.77
C PRO A 20 3.52 9.30 -9.49
N LEU A 21 4.03 8.65 -10.53
CA LEU A 21 4.79 7.40 -10.39
C LEU A 21 6.09 7.63 -9.64
N LEU A 22 6.76 8.76 -9.88
CA LEU A 22 8.08 9.08 -9.31
C LEU A 22 8.07 9.40 -7.81
N CYS A 23 6.91 9.63 -7.23
CA CYS A 23 6.75 9.86 -5.79
C CYS A 23 5.78 8.82 -5.20
N ALA A 24 4.48 9.02 -5.39
CA ALA A 24 3.43 8.20 -4.80
C ALA A 24 3.52 6.72 -5.23
N GLY A 25 3.88 6.46 -6.50
CA GLY A 25 4.04 5.11 -7.02
C GLY A 25 5.20 4.37 -6.38
N ILE A 26 6.39 4.95 -6.39
CA ILE A 26 7.60 4.31 -5.85
C ILE A 26 7.46 4.07 -4.34
N ILE A 27 6.94 5.05 -3.57
CA ILE A 27 6.79 4.86 -2.13
C ILE A 27 5.69 3.86 -1.79
N GLY A 28 4.61 3.80 -2.60
CA GLY A 28 3.60 2.76 -2.52
C GLY A 28 4.22 1.38 -2.71
N PHE A 29 5.01 1.20 -3.78
CA PHE A 29 5.75 -0.04 -4.06
C PHE A 29 6.74 -0.40 -2.94
N ARG A 30 7.49 0.59 -2.42
CA ARG A 30 8.37 0.38 -1.26
C ARG A 30 7.62 -0.19 -0.06
N SER A 31 6.37 0.26 0.16
CA SER A 31 5.54 -0.23 1.25
C SER A 31 5.20 -1.71 1.09
N LEU A 32 4.94 -2.18 -0.15
CA LEU A 32 4.73 -3.60 -0.43
C LEU A 32 5.98 -4.43 -0.07
N ARG A 33 7.17 -3.95 -0.44
CA ARG A 33 8.44 -4.61 -0.13
C ARG A 33 8.74 -4.65 1.36
N VAL A 34 8.50 -3.56 2.08
CA VAL A 34 8.70 -3.51 3.55
C VAL A 34 7.72 -4.41 4.26
N ALA A 35 6.48 -4.50 3.80
CA ALA A 35 5.49 -5.47 4.30
C ALA A 35 5.88 -6.92 3.97
N GLY A 36 6.72 -7.15 2.96
CA GLY A 36 7.05 -8.48 2.46
C GLY A 36 5.87 -9.11 1.73
N VAL A 37 5.18 -8.34 0.88
CA VAL A 37 4.07 -8.85 0.07
C VAL A 37 4.60 -9.86 -0.93
N GLU A 38 3.96 -11.02 -0.98
CA GLU A 38 4.25 -12.13 -1.89
C GLU A 38 3.06 -12.41 -2.82
N ALA A 39 3.33 -13.11 -3.92
CA ALA A 39 2.27 -13.46 -4.87
C ALA A 39 1.19 -14.31 -4.20
N GLY A 40 -0.07 -13.95 -4.41
CA GLY A 40 -1.23 -14.65 -3.83
C GLY A 40 -1.60 -14.22 -2.41
N ASP A 41 -0.87 -13.29 -1.78
CA ASP A 41 -1.19 -12.78 -0.44
C ASP A 41 -2.56 -12.06 -0.40
N ARG A 42 -3.21 -12.11 0.76
CA ARG A 42 -4.33 -11.26 1.14
C ARG A 42 -3.79 -9.98 1.76
N VAL A 43 -3.89 -8.88 1.04
CA VAL A 43 -3.26 -7.60 1.43
C VAL A 43 -4.30 -6.54 1.76
N GLY A 44 -4.22 -5.97 2.96
CA GLY A 44 -5.05 -4.84 3.38
C GLY A 44 -4.40 -3.49 3.10
N LEU A 45 -5.14 -2.58 2.50
CA LEU A 45 -4.78 -1.16 2.36
C LEU A 45 -5.67 -0.32 3.26
N PHE A 46 -5.09 0.27 4.28
CA PHE A 46 -5.78 1.12 5.25
C PHE A 46 -5.52 2.60 4.95
N GLY A 47 -6.50 3.25 4.32
CA GLY A 47 -6.38 4.50 3.60
C GLY A 47 -6.13 4.27 2.10
N PHE A 48 -6.83 5.04 1.25
CA PHE A 48 -6.78 4.86 -0.21
C PHE A 48 -6.59 6.19 -0.93
N GLY A 49 -5.38 6.75 -0.77
CA GLY A 49 -4.91 7.95 -1.47
C GLY A 49 -3.97 7.61 -2.64
N ALA A 50 -3.17 8.59 -3.06
CA ALA A 50 -2.29 8.49 -4.23
C ALA A 50 -1.38 7.26 -4.22
N SER A 51 -0.73 6.94 -3.11
CA SER A 51 0.20 5.78 -3.05
C SER A 51 -0.54 4.45 -3.06
N ALA A 52 -1.67 4.37 -2.36
CA ALA A 52 -2.45 3.13 -2.28
C ALA A 52 -3.06 2.74 -3.63
N HIS A 53 -3.63 3.73 -4.38
CA HIS A 53 -4.25 3.43 -5.66
C HIS A 53 -3.23 3.00 -6.73
N LEU A 54 -1.97 3.48 -6.64
CA LEU A 54 -0.89 3.05 -7.54
C LEU A 54 -0.28 1.69 -7.13
N ALA A 55 -0.35 1.34 -5.85
CA ALA A 55 0.11 0.04 -5.37
C ALA A 55 -0.87 -1.11 -5.69
N LEU A 56 -2.17 -0.83 -5.78
CA LEU A 56 -3.20 -1.84 -6.00
C LEU A 56 -3.00 -2.63 -7.31
N PRO A 57 -2.79 -2.00 -8.50
CA PRO A 57 -2.57 -2.74 -9.74
C PRO A 57 -1.29 -3.60 -9.71
N VAL A 58 -0.27 -3.17 -8.97
CA VAL A 58 0.95 -3.97 -8.79
C VAL A 58 0.63 -5.28 -8.04
N MET A 59 -0.11 -5.19 -6.93
CA MET A 59 -0.53 -6.37 -6.17
C MET A 59 -1.43 -7.30 -7.00
N GLN A 60 -2.32 -6.74 -7.81
CA GLN A 60 -3.15 -7.54 -8.72
C GLN A 60 -2.30 -8.29 -9.75
N SER A 61 -1.22 -7.70 -10.27
CA SER A 61 -0.30 -8.38 -11.18
C SER A 61 0.45 -9.54 -10.51
N TRP A 62 0.51 -9.56 -9.18
CA TRP A 62 1.04 -10.65 -8.36
C TRP A 62 -0.06 -11.63 -7.88
N ASN A 63 -1.27 -11.53 -8.41
CA ASN A 63 -2.44 -12.34 -8.02
C ASN A 63 -2.83 -12.21 -6.53
N CYS A 64 -2.53 -11.07 -5.91
CA CYS A 64 -2.96 -10.80 -4.55
C CYS A 64 -4.47 -10.48 -4.48
N GLU A 65 -5.11 -10.88 -3.38
CA GLU A 65 -6.44 -10.39 -3.02
C GLU A 65 -6.30 -9.09 -2.23
N VAL A 66 -6.86 -7.99 -2.74
CA VAL A 66 -6.68 -6.65 -2.15
C VAL A 66 -7.93 -6.19 -1.43
N PHE A 67 -7.78 -5.90 -0.14
CA PHE A 67 -8.83 -5.44 0.77
C PHE A 67 -8.59 -3.98 1.13
N VAL A 68 -9.52 -3.09 0.80
CA VAL A 68 -9.38 -1.65 1.02
C VAL A 68 -10.31 -1.17 2.12
N SER A 69 -9.73 -0.55 3.15
CA SER A 69 -10.46 0.14 4.22
C SER A 69 -10.20 1.65 4.11
N THR A 70 -11.25 2.45 3.84
CA THR A 70 -11.11 3.91 3.70
C THR A 70 -12.41 4.66 3.96
N ARG A 71 -12.31 5.83 4.62
CA ARG A 71 -13.47 6.65 5.01
C ARG A 71 -14.15 7.34 3.83
N GLY A 72 -13.38 7.79 2.85
CA GLY A 72 -13.88 8.62 1.74
C GLY A 72 -14.73 7.83 0.75
N ALA A 73 -15.97 8.26 0.50
CA ALA A 73 -16.84 7.61 -0.50
C ALA A 73 -16.26 7.62 -1.92
N SER A 74 -15.56 8.69 -2.30
CA SER A 74 -14.85 8.77 -3.59
C SER A 74 -13.71 7.75 -3.68
N HIS A 75 -12.95 7.61 -2.61
CA HIS A 75 -11.86 6.62 -2.53
C HIS A 75 -12.40 5.18 -2.56
N ARG A 76 -13.53 4.91 -1.90
CA ARG A 76 -14.17 3.59 -2.01
C ARG A 76 -14.61 3.27 -3.42
N ARG A 77 -15.25 4.23 -4.12
CA ARG A 77 -15.63 4.04 -5.53
C ARG A 77 -14.42 3.79 -6.42
N LEU A 78 -13.33 4.53 -6.22
CA LEU A 78 -12.09 4.32 -6.95
C LEU A 78 -11.50 2.93 -6.68
N ALA A 79 -11.47 2.48 -5.43
CA ALA A 79 -10.98 1.14 -5.09
C ALA A 79 -11.80 0.03 -5.77
N VAL A 80 -13.12 0.16 -5.78
CA VAL A 80 -14.01 -0.77 -6.51
C VAL A 80 -13.72 -0.76 -8.00
N SER A 81 -13.61 0.43 -8.62
CA SER A 81 -13.35 0.55 -10.07
C SER A 81 -11.98 -0.01 -10.48
N LEU A 82 -11.01 -0.01 -9.56
CA LEU A 82 -9.70 -0.61 -9.75
C LEU A 82 -9.66 -2.12 -9.44
N GLY A 83 -10.80 -2.71 -9.07
CA GLY A 83 -10.92 -4.16 -8.88
C GLY A 83 -10.40 -4.66 -7.53
N ALA A 84 -10.49 -3.86 -6.46
CA ALA A 84 -10.26 -4.36 -5.10
C ALA A 84 -11.22 -5.51 -4.78
N THR A 85 -10.70 -6.58 -4.16
CA THR A 85 -11.49 -7.77 -3.78
C THR A 85 -12.61 -7.44 -2.79
N TRP A 86 -12.31 -6.51 -1.87
CA TRP A 86 -13.28 -6.00 -0.90
C TRP A 86 -12.99 -4.52 -0.60
N VAL A 87 -14.04 -3.77 -0.35
CA VAL A 87 -13.94 -2.34 0.01
C VAL A 87 -14.89 -2.04 1.17
N GLY A 88 -14.33 -1.57 2.28
CA GLY A 88 -15.07 -1.15 3.46
C GLY A 88 -14.65 0.22 3.97
N ASP A 89 -15.28 0.64 5.05
CA ASP A 89 -14.91 1.83 5.81
C ASP A 89 -14.03 1.46 7.01
N ASP A 90 -13.65 2.47 7.80
CA ASP A 90 -12.80 2.31 8.98
C ASP A 90 -13.51 1.65 10.18
N LYS A 91 -14.82 1.40 10.10
CA LYS A 91 -15.61 0.80 11.15
C LYS A 91 -15.77 -0.72 11.00
N HIS A 92 -15.55 -1.21 9.81
CA HIS A 92 -15.75 -2.62 9.49
C HIS A 92 -14.41 -3.25 9.10
N PRO A 93 -13.96 -4.28 9.82
CA PRO A 93 -12.73 -4.99 9.47
C PRO A 93 -12.93 -5.78 8.16
N PRO A 94 -11.85 -6.09 7.44
CA PRO A 94 -11.89 -7.05 6.34
C PRO A 94 -12.52 -8.37 6.78
N PRO A 95 -13.30 -9.04 5.91
CA PRO A 95 -14.03 -10.26 6.27
C PRO A 95 -13.15 -11.50 6.47
N VAL A 96 -11.86 -11.38 6.18
CA VAL A 96 -10.85 -12.44 6.27
C VAL A 96 -9.62 -11.94 7.00
N ALA A 97 -8.85 -12.85 7.59
CA ALA A 97 -7.54 -12.51 8.14
C ALA A 97 -6.53 -12.26 7.02
N LEU A 98 -5.75 -11.19 7.15
CA LEU A 98 -4.81 -10.71 6.15
C LEU A 98 -3.41 -11.25 6.39
N ASP A 99 -2.65 -11.50 5.31
CA ASP A 99 -1.24 -11.84 5.35
C ASP A 99 -0.39 -10.59 5.61
N ARG A 100 -0.73 -9.50 4.94
CA ARG A 100 -0.03 -8.21 5.00
C ARG A 100 -1.04 -7.07 5.10
N ALA A 101 -0.62 -6.00 5.75
CA ALA A 101 -1.39 -4.76 5.79
C ALA A 101 -0.46 -3.56 5.60
N ILE A 102 -0.95 -2.53 4.91
CA ILE A 102 -0.23 -1.28 4.73
C ILE A 102 -1.14 -0.13 5.16
N THR A 103 -0.65 0.71 6.08
CA THR A 103 -1.39 1.89 6.50
C THR A 103 -0.87 3.12 5.78
N PHE A 104 -1.76 3.81 5.08
CA PHE A 104 -1.50 5.09 4.40
C PHE A 104 -2.17 6.27 5.12
N ALA A 105 -3.07 5.98 6.06
CA ALA A 105 -3.70 6.99 6.90
C ALA A 105 -2.77 7.37 8.07
N PRO A 106 -2.62 8.67 8.38
CA PRO A 106 -1.74 9.15 9.44
C PRO A 106 -2.41 9.05 10.83
N SER A 107 -2.88 7.88 11.21
CA SER A 107 -3.57 7.64 12.49
C SER A 107 -3.13 6.34 13.14
N GLY A 108 -2.78 6.41 14.43
CA GLY A 108 -2.41 5.25 15.24
C GLY A 108 -3.55 4.26 15.44
N ASP A 109 -4.79 4.72 15.50
CA ASP A 109 -5.97 3.84 15.56
C ASP A 109 -6.06 2.94 14.33
N VAL A 110 -5.71 3.49 13.17
CA VAL A 110 -5.68 2.71 11.90
C VAL A 110 -4.57 1.67 11.93
N VAL A 111 -3.43 1.96 12.57
CA VAL A 111 -2.36 0.96 12.75
C VAL A 111 -2.84 -0.20 13.62
N VAL A 112 -3.54 0.08 14.71
CA VAL A 112 -4.10 -0.95 15.60
C VAL A 112 -5.17 -1.76 14.88
N ALA A 113 -6.05 -1.12 14.10
CA ALA A 113 -7.06 -1.81 13.29
C ALA A 113 -6.44 -2.73 12.23
N ALA A 114 -5.38 -2.26 11.57
CA ALA A 114 -4.63 -3.06 10.60
C ALA A 114 -3.96 -4.28 11.28
N LEU A 115 -3.35 -4.08 12.45
CA LEU A 115 -2.74 -5.15 13.24
C LEU A 115 -3.78 -6.20 13.68
N ALA A 116 -4.97 -5.74 14.11
CA ALA A 116 -6.07 -6.62 14.50
C ALA A 116 -6.64 -7.47 13.33
N SER A 117 -6.42 -7.01 12.10
CA SER A 117 -6.88 -7.71 10.89
C SER A 117 -5.90 -8.78 10.40
N LEU A 118 -4.68 -8.85 10.97
CA LEU A 118 -3.66 -9.81 10.53
C LEU A 118 -3.90 -11.23 11.07
N ARG A 119 -3.57 -12.22 10.25
CA ARG A 119 -3.31 -13.56 10.75
C ARG A 119 -2.02 -13.62 11.59
N LYS A 120 -1.76 -14.72 12.27
CA LYS A 120 -0.47 -14.99 12.90
C LYS A 120 0.65 -14.98 11.84
N GLY A 121 1.80 -14.43 12.18
CA GLY A 121 2.92 -14.22 11.25
C GLY A 121 2.75 -13.07 10.26
N GLY A 122 1.63 -12.35 10.32
CA GLY A 122 1.34 -11.23 9.42
C GLY A 122 2.16 -9.97 9.74
N VAL A 123 2.24 -9.05 8.77
CA VAL A 123 3.05 -7.82 8.88
C VAL A 123 2.20 -6.59 8.56
N VAL A 124 2.26 -5.57 9.43
CA VAL A 124 1.80 -4.20 9.13
C VAL A 124 2.99 -3.35 8.72
N ALA A 125 2.94 -2.72 7.56
CA ALA A 125 3.86 -1.64 7.16
C ALA A 125 3.17 -0.28 7.28
N ILE A 126 3.78 0.63 8.04
CA ILE A 126 3.27 1.99 8.24
C ILE A 126 3.93 2.91 7.22
N ASN A 127 3.16 3.41 6.26
CA ASN A 127 3.60 4.42 5.30
C ASN A 127 2.94 5.77 5.64
N ALA A 128 3.42 6.40 6.68
CA ALA A 128 3.02 7.73 7.08
C ALA A 128 4.26 8.53 7.49
N ILE A 129 4.46 9.71 6.88
CA ILE A 129 5.56 10.62 7.24
C ILE A 129 5.33 11.19 8.65
N HIS A 130 4.07 11.51 8.94
CA HIS A 130 3.61 11.95 10.24
C HIS A 130 2.53 10.99 10.73
N LEU A 131 2.68 10.51 11.92
CA LEU A 131 1.73 9.65 12.60
C LEU A 131 1.42 10.27 13.95
N ASP A 132 0.16 10.26 14.35
CA ASP A 132 -0.22 10.54 15.73
C ASP A 132 0.27 9.40 16.65
N ARG A 133 -0.05 9.47 17.92
CA ARG A 133 0.33 8.42 18.86
C ARG A 133 -0.39 7.10 18.48
N ILE A 134 0.36 5.99 18.39
CA ILE A 134 -0.23 4.65 18.37
C ILE A 134 -0.80 4.40 19.77
N PRO A 135 -2.12 4.15 19.92
CA PRO A 135 -2.73 3.90 21.20
C PRO A 135 -2.22 2.60 21.82
N GLU A 136 -2.38 2.48 23.12
CA GLU A 136 -2.13 1.24 23.85
C GLU A 136 -3.00 0.10 23.27
N PHE A 137 -2.42 -1.09 23.14
CA PHE A 137 -3.11 -2.27 22.68
C PHE A 137 -2.65 -3.51 23.44
N ASP A 138 -3.51 -4.52 23.48
CA ASP A 138 -3.27 -5.80 24.11
C ASP A 138 -2.22 -6.60 23.31
N TYR A 139 -1.08 -6.86 23.93
CA TYR A 139 0.04 -7.60 23.33
C TYR A 139 -0.36 -9.02 22.93
N ASP A 140 -0.98 -9.76 23.84
CA ASP A 140 -1.31 -11.18 23.64
C ASP A 140 -2.30 -11.34 22.47
N ARG A 141 -3.22 -10.42 22.37
CA ARG A 141 -4.26 -10.46 21.37
C ARG A 141 -3.81 -9.98 20.00
N LEU A 142 -3.02 -8.90 19.93
CA LEU A 142 -2.75 -8.21 18.68
C LEU A 142 -1.33 -8.40 18.14
N LEU A 143 -0.31 -8.57 18.99
CA LEU A 143 1.08 -8.70 18.52
C LEU A 143 1.62 -10.13 18.70
N TRP A 144 1.22 -10.82 19.77
CA TRP A 144 1.57 -12.21 19.98
C TRP A 144 1.20 -13.08 18.76
N GLY A 145 1.96 -14.11 18.49
CA GLY A 145 1.79 -14.95 17.30
C GLY A 145 2.62 -14.47 16.12
N GLU A 146 3.78 -13.88 16.40
CA GLU A 146 4.80 -13.46 15.42
C GLU A 146 4.32 -12.35 14.46
N ARG A 147 3.30 -11.58 14.85
CA ARG A 147 2.89 -10.40 14.09
C ARG A 147 3.94 -9.31 14.19
N GLN A 148 4.09 -8.52 13.15
CA GLN A 148 5.13 -7.51 13.06
C GLN A 148 4.56 -6.16 12.68
N ILE A 149 5.17 -5.10 13.21
CA ILE A 149 4.94 -3.71 12.82
C ILE A 149 6.27 -3.18 12.26
N ARG A 150 6.24 -2.63 11.05
CA ARG A 150 7.40 -2.06 10.37
C ARG A 150 7.11 -0.65 9.89
N SER A 151 8.10 0.23 9.93
CA SER A 151 7.97 1.58 9.37
C SER A 151 8.57 1.67 7.97
N VAL A 152 7.96 2.47 7.12
CA VAL A 152 8.48 2.81 5.79
C VAL A 152 9.01 4.24 5.85
N THR A 153 10.33 4.41 5.74
CA THR A 153 10.95 5.73 5.82
C THR A 153 10.97 6.43 4.47
N ASN A 154 11.55 5.77 3.46
CA ASN A 154 11.70 6.33 2.13
C ASN A 154 11.97 5.22 1.10
N MET A 155 11.89 5.59 -0.17
CA MET A 155 12.18 4.74 -1.31
C MET A 155 13.67 4.72 -1.66
N THR A 156 14.10 3.68 -2.34
CA THR A 156 15.46 3.54 -2.87
C THR A 156 15.47 3.65 -4.40
N ARG A 157 16.65 3.80 -4.99
CA ARG A 157 16.81 3.74 -6.45
C ARG A 157 16.46 2.37 -7.03
N ALA A 158 16.68 1.31 -6.26
CA ALA A 158 16.30 -0.04 -6.66
C ALA A 158 14.78 -0.17 -6.73
N ASP A 159 14.05 0.35 -5.71
CA ASP A 159 12.58 0.38 -5.72
C ASP A 159 12.06 1.15 -6.94
N ALA A 160 12.68 2.28 -7.27
CA ALA A 160 12.26 3.09 -8.41
C ALA A 160 12.43 2.37 -9.75
N ARG A 161 13.57 1.72 -9.97
CA ARG A 161 13.83 0.96 -11.20
C ARG A 161 12.86 -0.20 -11.37
N GLU A 162 12.69 -0.98 -10.32
CA GLU A 162 11.80 -2.15 -10.34
C GLU A 162 10.34 -1.75 -10.50
N PHE A 163 9.89 -0.74 -9.75
CA PHE A 163 8.52 -0.23 -9.89
C PHE A 163 8.22 0.29 -11.29
N LEU A 164 9.12 1.07 -11.91
CA LEU A 164 8.90 1.60 -13.25
C LEU A 164 8.86 0.49 -14.31
N GLN A 165 9.65 -0.58 -14.14
CA GLN A 165 9.58 -1.76 -15.00
C GLN A 165 8.22 -2.46 -14.87
N ILE A 166 7.75 -2.69 -13.64
CA ILE A 166 6.44 -3.30 -13.38
C ILE A 166 5.33 -2.41 -13.93
N ALA A 167 5.35 -1.12 -13.61
CA ALA A 167 4.35 -0.15 -14.07
C ALA A 167 4.23 -0.13 -15.61
N SER A 168 5.37 -0.20 -16.31
CA SER A 168 5.41 -0.31 -17.77
C SER A 168 4.80 -1.63 -18.25
N ALA A 169 5.18 -2.75 -17.64
CA ALA A 169 4.73 -4.08 -18.04
C ALA A 169 3.22 -4.28 -17.88
N ILE A 170 2.62 -3.71 -16.82
CA ILE A 170 1.18 -3.79 -16.57
C ILE A 170 0.37 -2.65 -17.21
N GLY A 171 1.05 -1.73 -17.90
CA GLY A 171 0.38 -0.57 -18.52
C GLY A 171 -0.26 0.37 -17.50
N LEU A 172 0.36 0.54 -16.32
CA LEU A 172 -0.19 1.33 -15.23
C LEU A 172 -0.35 2.80 -15.64
N ARG A 173 -1.57 3.31 -15.48
CA ARG A 173 -1.90 4.71 -15.76
C ARG A 173 -2.51 5.35 -14.52
N PRO A 174 -1.84 6.35 -13.92
CA PRO A 174 -2.41 7.10 -12.82
C PRO A 174 -3.67 7.86 -13.22
N SER A 175 -4.64 7.90 -12.31
CA SER A 175 -5.75 8.85 -12.43
C SER A 175 -5.28 10.22 -11.95
N VAL A 176 -5.18 11.17 -12.87
CA VAL A 176 -4.75 12.55 -12.59
C VAL A 176 -5.96 13.48 -12.78
N THR A 177 -6.20 14.35 -11.79
CA THR A 177 -7.29 15.36 -11.81
C THR A 177 -6.70 16.76 -11.63
#